data_4a8ac83989684da0d7e15bd87cc00208
#
_entry.id   4a8ac83989684da0d7e15bd87cc00208
#
_cell.length_a   1.000
_cell.length_b   1.000
_cell.length_c   1.000
_cell.angle_alpha   90.00
_cell.angle_beta   90.00
_cell.angle_gamma   90.00
#
_symmetry.space_group_name_H-M   'P 1'
#
loop_
_entity.id
_entity.type
_entity.pdbx_description
1 polymer ?
#
loop_
_entity_poly.entity_id
_entity_poly.type
_entity_poly.pdbx_seq_one_letter_code
_entity_poly.pdbx_strand_id
1 'polypeptide(L)'
;MVYSQNKNNSNNLIMKRLIFSLLFVNTILISLAQDKSEHLSFKGVPIDGTLNEYVSKMKAAGFSYLGTQNGTAILQGDFAGFKSCTVGVSTLKAVNVVSTIGVIFSSHDDWSSLERDYDHLKSMLTQKYGERTEVVEQFQGRTNPNTNNEKLHELMMDRCTWYTTFETTKGDIQLSLQKGDFGQYFVLLKYYDKINTDTVRSAAMDDL
;
A
#
# COMPACT_ATOMS: atom_id res chain seq x y z
N MET A 1 26.70 64.52 3.50
CA MET A 1 26.88 63.24 4.24
C MET A 1 25.62 62.36 4.20
N VAL A 2 24.94 62.24 3.05
CA VAL A 2 23.66 61.48 2.88
C VAL A 2 23.72 60.40 1.78
N TYR A 3 24.79 60.32 0.99
CA TYR A 3 24.90 59.39 -0.14
C TYR A 3 25.43 57.98 0.21
N SER A 4 25.95 57.73 1.42
CA SER A 4 26.54 56.46 1.81
C SER A 4 25.53 55.43 2.40
N GLN A 5 24.41 55.87 2.94
CA GLN A 5 23.42 55.00 3.63
C GLN A 5 22.52 54.22 2.66
N ASN A 6 22.30 54.74 1.45
CA ASN A 6 21.35 54.15 0.50
C ASN A 6 21.93 52.94 -0.28
N LYS A 7 23.26 52.81 -0.40
CA LYS A 7 23.91 51.71 -1.12
C LYS A 7 23.95 50.40 -0.30
N ASN A 8 24.02 50.52 1.05
CA ASN A 8 24.06 49.35 1.91
C ASN A 8 22.65 48.68 2.07
N ASN A 9 21.59 49.47 1.98
CA ASN A 9 20.21 48.90 2.05
C ASN A 9 19.81 48.15 0.77
N SER A 10 20.26 48.63 -0.39
CA SER A 10 20.02 47.99 -1.68
C SER A 10 20.75 46.62 -1.78
N ASN A 11 21.98 46.54 -1.34
CA ASN A 11 22.77 45.30 -1.36
C ASN A 11 22.20 44.24 -0.37
N ASN A 12 21.69 44.65 0.80
CA ASN A 12 21.04 43.76 1.74
C ASN A 12 19.70 43.18 1.22
N LEU A 13 18.98 44.00 0.44
CA LEU A 13 17.70 43.55 -0.15
C LEU A 13 17.90 42.56 -1.30
N ILE A 14 18.93 42.80 -2.13
CA ILE A 14 19.33 41.90 -3.22
C ILE A 14 19.86 40.58 -2.66
N MET A 15 20.70 40.63 -1.62
CA MET A 15 21.27 39.45 -0.98
C MET A 15 20.18 38.58 -0.30
N LYS A 16 19.20 39.21 0.35
CA LYS A 16 18.04 38.49 0.94
C LYS A 16 17.16 37.82 -0.14
N ARG A 17 16.96 38.48 -1.29
CA ARG A 17 16.20 37.92 -2.41
C ARG A 17 16.95 36.75 -3.07
N LEU A 18 18.28 36.81 -3.20
CA LEU A 18 19.14 35.75 -3.71
C LEU A 18 19.13 34.53 -2.78
N ILE A 19 19.23 34.73 -1.46
CA ILE A 19 19.18 33.66 -0.46
C ILE A 19 17.78 32.98 -0.46
N PHE A 20 16.70 33.75 -0.60
CA PHE A 20 15.35 33.21 -0.63
C PHE A 20 15.08 32.39 -1.93
N SER A 21 15.63 32.83 -3.08
CA SER A 21 15.50 32.06 -4.31
C SER A 21 16.36 30.80 -4.31
N LEU A 22 17.51 30.78 -3.65
CA LEU A 22 18.39 29.62 -3.52
C LEU A 22 17.77 28.55 -2.59
N LEU A 23 17.05 28.98 -1.54
CA LEU A 23 16.30 28.07 -0.65
C LEU A 23 15.10 27.45 -1.36
N PHE A 24 14.44 28.17 -2.29
CA PHE A 24 13.29 27.66 -3.03
C PHE A 24 13.70 26.63 -4.11
N VAL A 25 14.87 26.77 -4.70
CA VAL A 25 15.41 25.82 -5.71
C VAL A 25 15.78 24.49 -5.04
N ASN A 26 16.30 24.50 -3.79
CA ASN A 26 16.62 23.26 -3.08
C ASN A 26 15.41 22.44 -2.65
N THR A 27 14.24 23.05 -2.42
CA THR A 27 13.00 22.32 -2.08
C THR A 27 12.37 21.62 -3.30
N ILE A 28 12.63 22.12 -4.51
CA ILE A 28 12.12 21.50 -5.75
C ILE A 28 12.95 20.26 -6.14
N LEU A 29 14.25 20.22 -5.81
CA LEU A 29 15.11 19.07 -6.12
C LEU A 29 14.83 17.82 -5.27
N ILE A 30 14.21 17.97 -4.10
CA ILE A 30 13.82 16.84 -3.24
C ILE A 30 12.58 16.12 -3.77
N SER A 31 11.74 16.80 -4.56
CA SER A 31 10.52 16.20 -5.16
C SER A 31 10.79 15.32 -6.39
N LEU A 32 12.00 15.30 -6.94
CA LEU A 32 12.35 14.53 -8.13
C LEU A 32 13.10 13.21 -7.83
N ALA A 33 13.30 12.88 -6.55
CA ALA A 33 13.73 11.54 -6.15
C ALA A 33 12.53 10.58 -6.16
N GLN A 34 11.71 10.63 -7.22
CA GLN A 34 10.62 9.70 -7.44
C GLN A 34 11.21 8.36 -7.86
N ASP A 35 10.99 7.40 -7.01
CA ASP A 35 11.13 5.95 -7.10
C ASP A 35 11.56 5.43 -8.49
N LYS A 36 12.89 5.36 -8.70
CA LYS A 36 13.49 4.74 -9.89
C LYS A 36 13.42 3.20 -9.85
N SER A 37 12.85 2.62 -8.80
CA SER A 37 12.68 1.18 -8.73
C SER A 37 11.70 0.71 -9.80
N GLU A 38 12.05 -0.33 -10.52
CA GLU A 38 11.16 -1.05 -11.44
C GLU A 38 10.14 -1.89 -10.67
N HIS A 39 10.37 -2.13 -9.37
CA HIS A 39 9.48 -2.87 -8.48
C HIS A 39 8.34 -2.01 -7.94
N LEU A 40 7.22 -2.65 -7.66
CA LEU A 40 6.13 -2.05 -6.91
C LEU A 40 6.62 -1.69 -5.50
N SER A 41 6.12 -0.61 -4.91
CA SER A 41 6.59 -0.13 -3.60
C SER A 41 5.46 -0.09 -2.58
N PHE A 42 5.75 -0.54 -1.36
CA PHE A 42 4.87 -0.39 -0.19
C PHE A 42 5.51 0.56 0.81
N LYS A 43 4.83 1.67 1.17
CA LYS A 43 5.38 2.73 2.05
C LYS A 43 6.73 3.28 1.58
N GLY A 44 6.95 3.36 0.27
CA GLY A 44 8.21 3.81 -0.32
C GLY A 44 9.34 2.76 -0.28
N VAL A 45 9.07 1.55 0.23
CA VAL A 45 10.02 0.43 0.21
C VAL A 45 9.70 -0.45 -1.00
N PRO A 46 10.62 -0.60 -1.98
CA PRO A 46 10.43 -1.49 -3.11
C PRO A 46 10.23 -2.93 -2.65
N ILE A 47 9.25 -3.63 -3.25
CA ILE A 47 8.92 -5.03 -2.92
C ILE A 47 9.94 -5.93 -3.60
N ASP A 48 11.11 -6.05 -2.97
CA ASP A 48 12.26 -6.80 -3.48
C ASP A 48 13.24 -7.16 -2.35
N GLY A 49 14.17 -8.06 -2.69
CA GLY A 49 15.20 -8.53 -1.77
C GLY A 49 14.74 -9.67 -0.86
N THR A 50 15.61 -10.10 0.03
CA THR A 50 15.32 -11.17 0.99
C THR A 50 14.33 -10.73 2.06
N LEU A 51 13.63 -11.70 2.68
CA LEU A 51 12.68 -11.42 3.76
C LEU A 51 13.30 -10.60 4.89
N ASN A 52 14.53 -10.93 5.31
CA ASN A 52 15.21 -10.25 6.41
C ASN A 52 15.58 -8.80 6.07
N GLU A 53 16.05 -8.54 4.85
CA GLU A 53 16.35 -7.19 4.38
C GLU A 53 15.08 -6.35 4.30
N TYR A 54 13.99 -6.92 3.77
CA TYR A 54 12.72 -6.23 3.66
C TYR A 54 12.14 -5.90 5.05
N VAL A 55 12.14 -6.85 5.98
CA VAL A 55 11.73 -6.62 7.38
C VAL A 55 12.56 -5.49 8.02
N SER A 56 13.86 -5.45 7.76
CA SER A 56 14.73 -4.39 8.28
C SER A 56 14.33 -3.01 7.73
N LYS A 57 14.05 -2.91 6.43
CA LYS A 57 13.55 -1.68 5.78
C LYS A 57 12.18 -1.27 6.35
N MET A 58 11.27 -2.21 6.56
CA MET A 58 9.94 -1.94 7.14
C MET A 58 10.03 -1.47 8.59
N LYS A 59 10.95 -2.01 9.39
CA LYS A 59 11.23 -1.51 10.75
C LYS A 59 11.71 -0.05 10.71
N ALA A 60 12.59 0.29 9.77
CA ALA A 60 13.03 1.67 9.57
C ALA A 60 11.89 2.59 9.09
N ALA A 61 10.89 2.06 8.39
CA ALA A 61 9.68 2.76 7.98
C ALA A 61 8.60 2.86 9.09
N GLY A 62 8.91 2.43 10.33
CA GLY A 62 8.06 2.59 11.51
C GLY A 62 7.15 1.41 11.83
N PHE A 63 7.38 0.23 11.24
CA PHE A 63 6.63 -0.99 11.57
C PHE A 63 7.34 -1.81 12.65
N SER A 64 6.57 -2.42 13.53
CA SER A 64 7.04 -3.38 14.54
C SER A 64 6.98 -4.79 13.97
N TYR A 65 8.08 -5.54 14.04
CA TYR A 65 8.12 -6.94 13.64
C TYR A 65 7.59 -7.82 14.77
N LEU A 66 6.61 -8.68 14.49
CA LEU A 66 5.96 -9.56 15.46
C LEU A 66 6.45 -11.02 15.37
N GLY A 67 7.03 -11.43 14.26
CA GLY A 67 7.51 -12.79 14.05
C GLY A 67 7.36 -13.25 12.60
N THR A 68 7.76 -14.50 12.33
CA THR A 68 7.54 -15.17 11.04
C THR A 68 6.74 -16.44 11.25
N GLN A 69 5.68 -16.59 10.47
CA GLN A 69 4.80 -17.76 10.50
C GLN A 69 4.63 -18.30 9.07
N ASN A 70 4.92 -19.59 8.85
CA ASN A 70 4.79 -20.25 7.55
C ASN A 70 5.52 -19.55 6.40
N GLY A 71 6.69 -18.92 6.67
CA GLY A 71 7.46 -18.18 5.67
C GLY A 71 6.98 -16.75 5.41
N THR A 72 5.95 -16.29 6.11
CA THR A 72 5.45 -14.92 6.05
C THR A 72 5.90 -14.16 7.29
N ALA A 73 6.61 -13.05 7.11
CA ALA A 73 6.91 -12.13 8.21
C ALA A 73 5.68 -11.30 8.54
N ILE A 74 5.35 -11.22 9.82
CA ILE A 74 4.22 -10.44 10.34
C ILE A 74 4.76 -9.18 10.99
N LEU A 75 4.26 -8.04 10.56
CA LEU A 75 4.57 -6.73 11.12
C LEU A 75 3.28 -6.01 11.51
N GLN A 76 3.40 -4.98 12.33
CA GLN A 76 2.29 -4.12 12.71
C GLN A 76 2.70 -2.64 12.60
N GLY A 77 1.81 -1.80 12.10
CA GLY A 77 2.05 -0.37 11.99
C GLY A 77 0.87 0.41 11.42
N ASP A 78 0.99 1.73 11.40
CA ASP A 78 -0.05 2.62 10.87
C ASP A 78 0.04 2.72 9.34
N PHE A 79 -1.10 2.57 8.67
CA PHE A 79 -1.16 2.64 7.23
C PHE A 79 -2.47 3.28 6.72
N ALA A 80 -2.36 4.18 5.73
CA ALA A 80 -3.50 4.83 5.06
C ALA A 80 -4.51 5.49 6.02
N GLY A 81 -4.03 6.05 7.15
CA GLY A 81 -4.87 6.65 8.18
C GLY A 81 -5.42 5.66 9.22
N PHE A 82 -5.31 4.36 8.97
CA PHE A 82 -5.69 3.31 9.92
C PHE A 82 -4.55 3.03 10.90
N LYS A 83 -4.91 2.70 12.14
CA LYS A 83 -3.98 2.38 13.21
C LYS A 83 -3.75 0.87 13.32
N SER A 84 -2.53 0.50 13.70
CA SER A 84 -2.17 -0.88 14.05
C SER A 84 -2.56 -1.94 13.01
N CYS A 85 -2.44 -1.59 11.72
CA CYS A 85 -2.67 -2.57 10.65
C CYS A 85 -1.67 -3.73 10.74
N THR A 86 -2.13 -4.95 10.50
CA THR A 86 -1.24 -6.11 10.38
C THR A 86 -0.72 -6.22 8.95
N VAL A 87 0.60 -6.32 8.79
CA VAL A 87 1.25 -6.42 7.49
C VAL A 87 1.96 -7.76 7.38
N GLY A 88 1.54 -8.57 6.42
CA GLY A 88 2.19 -9.82 6.03
C GLY A 88 3.16 -9.58 4.86
N VAL A 89 4.40 -9.98 5.01
CA VAL A 89 5.42 -9.95 3.96
C VAL A 89 5.72 -11.37 3.54
N SER A 90 5.39 -11.73 2.30
CA SER A 90 5.55 -13.08 1.79
C SER A 90 6.63 -13.14 0.72
N THR A 91 7.42 -14.21 0.78
CA THR A 91 8.40 -14.55 -0.25
C THR A 91 7.86 -15.64 -1.17
N LEU A 92 8.38 -15.67 -2.37
CA LEU A 92 8.26 -16.81 -3.25
C LEU A 92 9.22 -17.89 -2.76
N LYS A 93 8.68 -19.04 -2.36
CA LYS A 93 9.45 -20.12 -1.71
C LYS A 93 10.65 -20.61 -2.55
N ALA A 94 10.53 -20.57 -3.87
CA ALA A 94 11.59 -21.06 -4.76
C ALA A 94 12.86 -20.19 -4.76
N VAL A 95 12.73 -18.86 -4.59
CA VAL A 95 13.85 -17.92 -4.76
C VAL A 95 14.12 -17.04 -3.54
N ASN A 96 13.38 -17.23 -2.44
CA ASN A 96 13.50 -16.45 -1.18
C ASN A 96 13.48 -14.91 -1.38
N VAL A 97 12.74 -14.44 -2.37
CA VAL A 97 12.58 -13.01 -2.69
C VAL A 97 11.18 -12.57 -2.32
N VAL A 98 11.08 -11.40 -1.70
CA VAL A 98 9.79 -10.78 -1.35
C VAL A 98 9.03 -10.41 -2.62
N SER A 99 7.79 -10.87 -2.73
CA SER A 99 6.95 -10.64 -3.92
C SER A 99 5.57 -10.11 -3.59
N THR A 100 5.10 -10.33 -2.36
CA THR A 100 3.73 -9.99 -1.98
C THR A 100 3.69 -9.35 -0.61
N ILE A 101 2.97 -8.25 -0.51
CA ILE A 101 2.63 -7.59 0.76
C ILE A 101 1.12 -7.65 0.93
N GLY A 102 0.66 -8.16 2.08
CA GLY A 102 -0.74 -8.12 2.47
C GLY A 102 -0.94 -7.21 3.67
N VAL A 103 -1.93 -6.32 3.62
CA VAL A 103 -2.31 -5.44 4.74
C VAL A 103 -3.70 -5.80 5.19
N ILE A 104 -3.84 -6.21 6.42
CA ILE A 104 -5.11 -6.49 7.10
C ILE A 104 -5.44 -5.26 7.93
N PHE A 105 -6.59 -4.67 7.65
CA PHE A 105 -7.13 -3.54 8.42
C PHE A 105 -7.92 -4.03 9.63
N SER A 106 -8.42 -3.10 10.44
CA SER A 106 -9.23 -3.45 11.61
C SER A 106 -10.40 -4.35 11.24
N SER A 107 -10.67 -5.35 12.07
CA SER A 107 -11.81 -6.23 11.86
C SER A 107 -13.11 -5.57 12.33
N HIS A 108 -14.21 -5.95 11.69
CA HIS A 108 -15.57 -5.52 11.99
C HIS A 108 -16.48 -6.73 12.20
N ASP A 109 -17.56 -6.53 12.93
CA ASP A 109 -18.64 -7.47 13.14
C ASP A 109 -19.96 -7.01 12.47
N ASP A 110 -19.92 -5.85 11.76
CA ASP A 110 -21.03 -5.32 10.97
C ASP A 110 -20.62 -4.99 9.53
N TRP A 111 -21.54 -5.21 8.59
CA TRP A 111 -21.32 -4.97 7.17
C TRP A 111 -21.09 -3.49 6.83
N SER A 112 -21.85 -2.58 7.46
CA SER A 112 -21.75 -1.15 7.12
C SER A 112 -20.39 -0.56 7.42
N SER A 113 -19.77 -0.95 8.53
CA SER A 113 -18.40 -0.53 8.88
C SER A 113 -17.37 -1.15 7.95
N LEU A 114 -17.53 -2.43 7.62
CA LEU A 114 -16.66 -3.14 6.68
C LEU A 114 -16.71 -2.53 5.28
N GLU A 115 -17.90 -2.29 4.74
CA GLU A 115 -18.14 -1.69 3.41
C GLU A 115 -17.61 -0.25 3.35
N ARG A 116 -17.82 0.55 4.39
CA ARG A 116 -17.30 1.92 4.49
C ARG A 116 -15.79 1.96 4.41
N ASP A 117 -15.08 1.09 5.14
CA ASP A 117 -13.62 1.05 5.12
C ASP A 117 -13.10 0.58 3.75
N TYR A 118 -13.78 -0.39 3.13
CA TYR A 118 -13.48 -0.83 1.77
C TYR A 118 -13.65 0.32 0.76
N ASP A 119 -14.77 1.02 0.77
CA ASP A 119 -15.05 2.12 -0.16
C ASP A 119 -14.11 3.30 0.04
N HIS A 120 -13.75 3.61 1.30
CA HIS A 120 -12.76 4.62 1.60
C HIS A 120 -11.38 4.27 1.00
N LEU A 121 -10.91 3.05 1.22
CA LEU A 121 -9.64 2.56 0.67
C LEU A 121 -9.69 2.48 -0.87
N LYS A 122 -10.78 2.00 -1.46
CA LYS A 122 -11.01 1.98 -2.91
C LYS A 122 -10.90 3.37 -3.53
N SER A 123 -11.47 4.38 -2.88
CA SER A 123 -11.37 5.79 -3.30
C SER A 123 -9.92 6.30 -3.25
N MET A 124 -9.19 6.04 -2.16
CA MET A 124 -7.78 6.43 -2.02
C MET A 124 -6.89 5.76 -3.07
N LEU A 125 -7.12 4.47 -3.33
CA LEU A 125 -6.38 3.73 -4.35
C LEU A 125 -6.67 4.26 -5.75
N THR A 126 -7.94 4.60 -6.06
CA THR A 126 -8.31 5.23 -7.34
C THR A 126 -7.59 6.58 -7.53
N GLN A 127 -7.49 7.41 -6.48
CA GLN A 127 -6.74 8.66 -6.56
C GLN A 127 -5.24 8.45 -6.81
N LYS A 128 -4.66 7.39 -6.24
CA LYS A 128 -3.22 7.12 -6.32
C LYS A 128 -2.81 6.37 -7.59
N TYR A 129 -3.59 5.39 -8.01
CA TYR A 129 -3.23 4.45 -9.08
C TYR A 129 -4.06 4.61 -10.35
N GLY A 130 -5.09 5.47 -10.33
CA GLY A 130 -5.95 5.73 -11.47
C GLY A 130 -7.14 4.78 -11.57
N GLU A 131 -7.58 4.52 -12.81
CA GLU A 131 -8.74 3.68 -13.10
C GLU A 131 -8.56 2.24 -12.60
N ARG A 132 -9.67 1.69 -12.12
CA ARG A 132 -9.76 0.28 -11.68
C ARG A 132 -9.81 -0.62 -12.90
N THR A 133 -9.00 -1.68 -12.92
CA THR A 133 -9.00 -2.66 -14.02
C THR A 133 -10.13 -3.67 -13.87
N GLU A 134 -10.45 -4.03 -12.63
CA GLU A 134 -11.54 -4.96 -12.37
C GLU A 134 -12.25 -4.60 -11.06
N VAL A 135 -13.57 -4.72 -11.05
CA VAL A 135 -14.41 -4.56 -9.87
C VAL A 135 -15.44 -5.69 -9.86
N VAL A 136 -15.42 -6.50 -8.80
CA VAL A 136 -16.43 -7.54 -8.56
C VAL A 136 -16.99 -7.31 -7.17
N GLU A 137 -18.26 -6.97 -7.11
CA GLU A 137 -19.00 -6.67 -5.88
C GLU A 137 -20.34 -7.39 -5.94
N GLN A 138 -20.35 -8.70 -5.63
CA GLN A 138 -21.53 -9.54 -5.86
C GLN A 138 -21.70 -10.63 -4.80
N PHE A 139 -22.96 -10.98 -4.58
CA PHE A 139 -23.38 -12.15 -3.81
C PHE A 139 -23.80 -13.27 -4.76
N GLN A 140 -23.35 -14.51 -4.48
CA GLN A 140 -23.64 -15.70 -5.30
C GLN A 140 -24.73 -16.59 -4.68
N GLY A 141 -25.35 -16.16 -3.59
CA GLY A 141 -26.48 -16.85 -2.97
C GLY A 141 -27.73 -16.88 -3.86
N ARG A 142 -28.68 -17.73 -3.51
CA ARG A 142 -29.98 -17.84 -4.25
C ARG A 142 -30.84 -16.59 -4.11
N THR A 143 -30.68 -15.83 -3.04
CA THR A 143 -31.40 -14.58 -2.74
C THR A 143 -30.38 -13.47 -2.52
N ASN A 144 -30.67 -12.27 -3.04
CA ASN A 144 -29.85 -11.10 -2.73
C ASN A 144 -30.06 -10.69 -1.27
N PRO A 145 -29.00 -10.57 -0.46
CA PRO A 145 -29.12 -10.15 0.92
C PRO A 145 -29.54 -8.67 1.01
N ASN A 146 -30.53 -8.38 1.86
CA ASN A 146 -31.05 -7.03 2.03
C ASN A 146 -30.63 -6.37 3.33
N THR A 147 -30.18 -7.17 4.31
CA THR A 147 -29.75 -6.69 5.63
C THR A 147 -28.24 -6.89 5.82
N ASN A 148 -27.64 -6.13 6.73
CA ASN A 148 -26.22 -6.28 7.09
C ASN A 148 -25.89 -7.69 7.56
N ASN A 149 -26.76 -8.30 8.34
CA ASN A 149 -26.56 -9.67 8.85
C ASN A 149 -26.61 -10.71 7.72
N GLU A 150 -27.52 -10.55 6.76
CA GLU A 150 -27.56 -11.42 5.59
C GLU A 150 -26.30 -11.29 4.72
N LYS A 151 -25.81 -10.06 4.50
CA LYS A 151 -24.57 -9.79 3.76
C LYS A 151 -23.36 -10.44 4.42
N LEU A 152 -23.22 -10.28 5.75
CA LEU A 152 -22.16 -10.94 6.51
C LEU A 152 -22.28 -12.46 6.48
N HIS A 153 -23.50 -13.00 6.53
CA HIS A 153 -23.76 -14.44 6.40
C HIS A 153 -23.29 -14.96 5.04
N GLU A 154 -23.57 -14.23 3.94
CA GLU A 154 -23.08 -14.61 2.61
C GLU A 154 -21.54 -14.61 2.54
N LEU A 155 -20.88 -13.61 3.14
CA LEU A 155 -19.42 -13.56 3.22
C LEU A 155 -18.85 -14.71 4.07
N MET A 156 -19.50 -15.03 5.20
CA MET A 156 -19.13 -16.15 6.05
C MET A 156 -19.21 -17.51 5.32
N MET A 157 -20.20 -17.65 4.45
CA MET A 157 -20.48 -18.90 3.70
C MET A 157 -19.73 -18.99 2.36
N ASP A 158 -18.75 -18.12 2.10
CA ASP A 158 -18.02 -18.03 0.83
C ASP A 158 -18.94 -17.80 -0.40
N ARG A 159 -20.06 -17.12 -0.21
CA ARG A 159 -21.00 -16.74 -1.27
C ARG A 159 -21.04 -15.24 -1.53
N CYS A 160 -19.94 -14.57 -1.22
CA CYS A 160 -19.72 -13.17 -1.47
C CYS A 160 -18.34 -12.99 -2.13
N THR A 161 -18.30 -12.43 -3.32
CA THR A 161 -17.07 -12.02 -3.98
C THR A 161 -17.05 -10.50 -4.03
N TRP A 162 -16.07 -9.91 -3.33
CA TRP A 162 -15.97 -8.46 -3.19
C TRP A 162 -14.52 -8.04 -3.27
N TYR A 163 -14.11 -7.53 -4.45
CA TYR A 163 -12.77 -7.03 -4.66
C TYR A 163 -12.70 -5.97 -5.76
N THR A 164 -11.63 -5.19 -5.70
CA THR A 164 -11.23 -4.22 -6.73
C THR A 164 -9.75 -4.40 -7.02
N THR A 165 -9.38 -4.46 -8.30
CA THR A 165 -7.99 -4.59 -8.76
C THR A 165 -7.55 -3.34 -9.50
N PHE A 166 -6.30 -2.95 -9.28
CA PHE A 166 -5.59 -1.89 -9.98
C PHE A 166 -4.32 -2.49 -10.58
N GLU A 167 -4.27 -2.59 -11.89
CA GLU A 167 -3.06 -3.00 -12.60
C GLU A 167 -2.15 -1.80 -12.83
N THR A 168 -0.87 -1.98 -12.58
CA THR A 168 0.16 -1.00 -12.86
C THR A 168 1.28 -1.63 -13.68
N THR A 169 2.16 -0.81 -14.24
CA THR A 169 3.35 -1.33 -14.95
C THR A 169 4.29 -2.11 -14.05
N LYS A 170 4.21 -1.88 -12.72
CA LYS A 170 5.10 -2.48 -11.70
C LYS A 170 4.47 -3.68 -10.97
N GLY A 171 3.18 -3.93 -11.14
CA GLY A 171 2.46 -5.01 -10.47
C GLY A 171 1.02 -4.66 -10.15
N ASP A 172 0.33 -5.57 -9.49
CA ASP A 172 -1.10 -5.47 -9.23
C ASP A 172 -1.37 -5.16 -7.77
N ILE A 173 -2.44 -4.41 -7.54
CA ILE A 173 -2.92 -4.05 -6.21
C ILE A 173 -4.37 -4.49 -6.13
N GLN A 174 -4.69 -5.34 -5.16
CA GLN A 174 -6.05 -5.85 -4.97
C GLN A 174 -6.56 -5.53 -3.58
N LEU A 175 -7.71 -4.90 -3.52
CA LEU A 175 -8.48 -4.65 -2.31
C LEU A 175 -9.66 -5.63 -2.26
N SER A 176 -9.89 -6.30 -1.13
CA SER A 176 -10.97 -7.28 -1.00
C SER A 176 -11.56 -7.32 0.39
N LEU A 177 -12.81 -7.79 0.50
CA LEU A 177 -13.41 -8.19 1.77
C LEU A 177 -13.05 -9.65 2.07
N GLN A 178 -12.69 -9.92 3.32
CA GLN A 178 -12.29 -11.24 3.78
C GLN A 178 -12.97 -11.58 5.11
N LYS A 179 -13.21 -12.87 5.33
CA LYS A 179 -13.58 -13.40 6.64
C LYS A 179 -12.35 -13.87 7.39
N GLY A 180 -12.32 -13.62 8.68
CA GLY A 180 -11.37 -14.19 9.64
C GLY A 180 -12.01 -15.30 10.47
N ASP A 181 -11.33 -15.70 11.52
CA ASP A 181 -11.86 -16.63 12.50
C ASP A 181 -12.91 -15.95 13.40
N PHE A 182 -13.78 -16.74 14.00
CA PHE A 182 -14.74 -16.30 15.02
C PHE A 182 -15.71 -15.17 14.59
N GLY A 183 -16.12 -15.12 13.32
CA GLY A 183 -17.09 -14.14 12.83
C GLY A 183 -16.53 -12.72 12.71
N GLN A 184 -15.24 -12.58 12.59
CA GLN A 184 -14.59 -11.31 12.26
C GLN A 184 -14.47 -11.16 10.75
N TYR A 185 -14.63 -9.94 10.25
CA TYR A 185 -14.49 -9.60 8.85
C TYR A 185 -13.59 -8.41 8.71
N PHE A 186 -12.76 -8.39 7.68
CA PHE A 186 -11.78 -7.31 7.49
C PHE A 186 -11.57 -6.99 6.01
N VAL A 187 -11.05 -5.81 5.76
CA VAL A 187 -10.54 -5.42 4.46
C VAL A 187 -9.10 -5.90 4.35
N LEU A 188 -8.78 -6.55 3.23
CA LEU A 188 -7.44 -7.00 2.88
C LEU A 188 -6.98 -6.26 1.63
N LEU A 189 -5.81 -5.61 1.71
CA LEU A 189 -5.14 -4.98 0.59
C LEU A 189 -3.86 -5.75 0.28
N LYS A 190 -3.72 -6.25 -0.96
CA LYS A 190 -2.53 -6.95 -1.42
C LYS A 190 -1.81 -6.19 -2.50
N TYR A 191 -0.48 -6.23 -2.45
CA TYR A 191 0.44 -5.76 -3.48
C TYR A 191 1.20 -6.95 -4.02
N TYR A 192 1.17 -7.13 -5.34
CA TYR A 192 1.89 -8.19 -6.04
C TYR A 192 2.93 -7.55 -6.94
N ASP A 193 4.21 -7.73 -6.62
CA ASP A 193 5.29 -7.23 -7.49
C ASP A 193 5.38 -8.05 -8.77
N LYS A 194 5.37 -7.38 -9.93
CA LYS A 194 5.33 -8.03 -11.22
C LYS A 194 6.63 -8.76 -11.52
N ILE A 195 7.77 -8.11 -11.36
CA ILE A 195 9.08 -8.65 -11.71
C ILE A 195 9.35 -9.94 -10.94
N ASN A 196 9.15 -9.91 -9.63
CA ASN A 196 9.40 -11.06 -8.78
C ASN A 196 8.38 -12.20 -9.04
N THR A 197 7.12 -11.86 -9.32
CA THR A 197 6.09 -12.84 -9.68
C THR A 197 6.37 -13.50 -11.04
N ASP A 198 6.76 -12.71 -12.05
CA ASP A 198 7.10 -13.21 -13.39
C ASP A 198 8.36 -14.08 -13.36
N THR A 199 9.36 -13.73 -12.53
CA THR A 199 10.58 -14.55 -12.36
C THR A 199 10.24 -15.97 -11.90
N VAL A 200 9.32 -16.11 -10.95
CA VAL A 200 8.90 -17.42 -10.44
C VAL A 200 8.05 -18.19 -11.45
N ARG A 201 7.16 -17.48 -12.15
CA ARG A 201 6.38 -18.09 -13.22
C ARG A 201 7.30 -18.65 -14.30
N SER A 202 8.32 -17.90 -14.71
CA SER A 202 9.30 -18.35 -15.70
C SER A 202 10.07 -19.58 -15.21
N ALA A 203 10.58 -19.56 -13.97
CA ALA A 203 11.28 -20.71 -13.39
C ALA A 203 10.38 -21.96 -13.31
N ALA A 204 9.10 -21.81 -12.93
CA ALA A 204 8.15 -22.91 -12.90
C ALA A 204 7.80 -23.45 -14.31
N MET A 205 7.83 -22.59 -15.33
CA MET A 205 7.63 -23.00 -16.73
C MET A 205 8.83 -23.74 -17.27
N ASP A 206 10.05 -23.40 -16.83
CA ASP A 206 11.28 -24.10 -17.24
C ASP A 206 11.37 -25.52 -16.66
N ASP A 207 10.60 -25.83 -15.61
CA ASP A 207 10.50 -27.17 -15.01
C ASP A 207 9.50 -28.12 -15.74
N LEU A 208 8.72 -27.60 -16.70
CA LEU A 208 7.71 -28.36 -17.47
C LEU A 208 8.29 -28.87 -18.77
#